data_0e56b26ead753e5f414862ff5cf0ac48
#
_entry.id   0e56b26ead753e5f414862ff5cf0ac48
#
_cell.length_a   1.000
_cell.length_b   1.000
_cell.length_c   1.000
_cell.angle_alpha   90.00
_cell.angle_beta   90.00
_cell.angle_gamma   90.00
#
_symmetry.space_group_name_H-M   'P 1'
#
loop_
_entity.id
_entity.type
_entity.pdbx_description
1 polymer ?
#
loop_
_entity_poly.entity_id
_entity_poly.type
_entity_poly.pdbx_seq_one_letter_code
_entity_poly.pdbx_strand_id
1 'polypeptide(L)'
;MVKDIYYKFIQFSLGIYDGREFVDGSALTGFDWERFFGFARKQTLVGIIMEGISKLPKSVAPTQKLLMNWFMASQGIRRQNWMLNEATADIYNKVRAAGYDCCILKGQANAAMYPNPAARTPGDVDMWVKASREEIRALAHSLAKENGHVDEESFSHIAITLNGVCVELHYTPGFMANFVYSRRLQRWFADSIEGLCRNMIALPDGTGEVASPTPAFNAVYQLYHLYHHYFYEGVGLRQVVDYYYVILNFELGVWNCRLYDEELKNCELEFQNSKLNNSKSAKPIILALASVSTSRAQSSKLKIQNSLKRLGLWNFAGAMMYVLHEVMGLSEELMIAPIDKTRGRMLLDDILHGGNFGHHDKRHAWGHDAYKDNGFKHGALGHNLLRLYRDARLLRYYPAEALSEPLFRIWHLFWRMRNKKC
;
A
#
# COMPACT_ATOMS: atom_id res chain seq x y z
N MET A 1 16.15 -16.20 -12.01
CA MET A 1 15.94 -15.88 -13.44
C MET A 1 14.50 -15.38 -13.74
N VAL A 2 13.42 -16.18 -13.67
CA VAL A 2 12.06 -15.69 -14.04
C VAL A 2 11.54 -14.58 -13.12
N LYS A 3 11.79 -14.65 -11.81
CA LYS A 3 11.35 -13.61 -10.86
C LYS A 3 12.10 -12.29 -11.08
N ASP A 4 13.37 -12.32 -11.42
CA ASP A 4 14.20 -11.13 -11.59
C ASP A 4 13.73 -10.29 -12.80
N ILE A 5 13.31 -10.95 -13.90
CA ILE A 5 12.78 -10.24 -15.06
C ILE A 5 11.42 -9.58 -14.75
N TYR A 6 10.58 -10.22 -13.89
CA TYR A 6 9.31 -9.65 -13.46
C TYR A 6 9.52 -8.39 -12.62
N TYR A 7 10.47 -8.40 -11.68
CA TYR A 7 10.80 -7.23 -10.86
C TYR A 7 11.37 -6.09 -11.70
N LYS A 8 12.31 -6.37 -12.59
CA LYS A 8 12.84 -5.40 -13.54
C LYS A 8 11.75 -4.80 -14.43
N PHE A 9 10.78 -5.62 -14.88
CA PHE A 9 9.67 -5.13 -15.68
C PHE A 9 8.72 -4.24 -14.87
N ILE A 10 8.48 -4.53 -13.59
CA ILE A 10 7.74 -3.64 -12.68
C ILE A 10 8.48 -2.30 -12.54
N GLN A 11 9.79 -2.33 -12.29
CA GLN A 11 10.62 -1.14 -12.17
C GLN A 11 10.63 -0.32 -13.48
N PHE A 12 10.73 -0.96 -14.63
CA PHE A 12 10.60 -0.33 -15.95
C PHE A 12 9.23 0.33 -16.15
N SER A 13 8.16 -0.37 -15.78
CA SER A 13 6.79 0.16 -15.87
C SER A 13 6.61 1.44 -15.07
N LEU A 14 7.25 1.54 -13.91
CA LEU A 14 7.20 2.68 -13.00
C LEU A 14 8.25 3.78 -13.31
N GLY A 15 9.10 3.58 -14.32
CA GLY A 15 10.16 4.52 -14.67
C GLY A 15 11.36 4.53 -13.71
N ILE A 16 11.48 3.52 -12.84
CA ILE A 16 12.60 3.35 -11.89
C ILE A 16 13.84 2.80 -12.61
N TYR A 17 13.62 2.03 -13.67
CA TYR A 17 14.64 1.36 -14.47
C TYR A 17 14.47 1.72 -15.94
N ASP A 18 15.57 1.98 -16.67
CA ASP A 18 15.52 2.43 -18.08
C ASP A 18 15.03 1.35 -19.06
N GLY A 19 15.20 0.08 -18.72
CA GLY A 19 14.64 -1.06 -19.43
C GLY A 19 15.07 -1.19 -20.90
N ARG A 20 16.28 -0.81 -21.26
CA ARG A 20 16.77 -0.88 -22.64
C ARG A 20 16.63 -2.27 -23.24
N GLU A 21 16.93 -3.30 -22.45
CA GLU A 21 16.78 -4.71 -22.84
C GLU A 21 15.31 -5.15 -23.05
N PHE A 22 14.35 -4.39 -22.56
CA PHE A 22 12.92 -4.59 -22.87
C PHE A 22 12.56 -3.91 -24.19
N VAL A 23 13.06 -2.70 -24.40
CA VAL A 23 12.77 -1.93 -25.60
C VAL A 23 13.46 -2.52 -26.84
N ASP A 24 14.69 -3.03 -26.72
CA ASP A 24 15.38 -3.74 -27.82
C ASP A 24 14.91 -5.19 -27.98
N GLY A 25 14.14 -5.70 -27.01
CA GLY A 25 13.53 -7.02 -27.01
C GLY A 25 14.45 -8.17 -26.56
N SER A 26 15.71 -7.89 -26.25
CA SER A 26 16.67 -8.95 -25.88
C SER A 26 16.26 -9.72 -24.63
N ALA A 27 15.66 -9.04 -23.64
CA ALA A 27 15.17 -9.67 -22.41
C ALA A 27 13.80 -10.37 -22.58
N LEU A 28 13.08 -10.16 -23.67
CA LEU A 28 11.72 -10.67 -23.88
C LEU A 28 11.64 -11.81 -24.89
N THR A 29 12.78 -12.29 -25.39
CA THR A 29 12.81 -13.46 -26.27
C THR A 29 12.28 -14.70 -25.55
N GLY A 30 11.18 -15.27 -26.06
CA GLY A 30 10.52 -16.42 -25.43
C GLY A 30 9.79 -16.11 -24.13
N PHE A 31 9.51 -14.82 -23.85
CA PHE A 31 8.83 -14.42 -22.62
C PHE A 31 7.38 -14.88 -22.60
N ASP A 32 6.98 -15.53 -21.51
CA ASP A 32 5.63 -16.06 -21.30
C ASP A 32 4.69 -14.95 -20.78
N TRP A 33 4.10 -14.22 -21.71
CA TRP A 33 3.16 -13.14 -21.44
C TRP A 33 1.87 -13.60 -20.74
N GLU A 34 1.38 -14.81 -21.00
CA GLU A 34 0.19 -15.36 -20.35
C GLU A 34 0.45 -15.61 -18.86
N ARG A 35 1.57 -16.24 -18.54
CA ARG A 35 2.00 -16.44 -17.16
C ARG A 35 2.25 -15.13 -16.44
N PHE A 36 2.80 -14.14 -17.13
CA PHE A 36 3.04 -12.81 -16.56
C PHE A 36 1.73 -12.06 -16.30
N PHE A 37 0.72 -12.20 -17.18
CA PHE A 37 -0.62 -11.67 -16.94
C PHE A 37 -1.27 -12.28 -15.69
N GLY A 38 -1.19 -13.61 -15.56
CA GLY A 38 -1.64 -14.31 -14.35
C GLY A 38 -0.96 -13.79 -13.07
N PHE A 39 0.36 -13.57 -13.12
CA PHE A 39 1.12 -12.97 -12.04
C PHE A 39 0.66 -11.53 -11.72
N ALA A 40 0.49 -10.70 -12.75
CA ALA A 40 0.05 -9.32 -12.61
C ALA A 40 -1.34 -9.21 -11.95
N ARG A 41 -2.28 -10.07 -12.37
CA ARG A 41 -3.61 -10.16 -11.75
C ARG A 41 -3.53 -10.58 -10.29
N LYS A 42 -2.76 -11.63 -10.00
CA LYS A 42 -2.55 -12.13 -8.64
C LYS A 42 -1.97 -11.08 -7.70
N GLN A 43 -1.09 -10.22 -8.19
CA GLN A 43 -0.39 -9.19 -7.45
C GLN A 43 -1.06 -7.80 -7.55
N THR A 44 -2.21 -7.70 -8.25
CA THR A 44 -2.93 -6.43 -8.51
C THR A 44 -2.06 -5.33 -9.15
N LEU A 45 -1.21 -5.74 -10.12
CA LEU A 45 -0.26 -4.87 -10.83
C LEU A 45 -0.63 -4.65 -12.31
N VAL A 46 -1.82 -5.05 -12.74
CA VAL A 46 -2.22 -5.03 -14.16
C VAL A 46 -2.08 -3.63 -14.77
N GLY A 47 -2.60 -2.60 -14.11
CA GLY A 47 -2.51 -1.24 -14.60
C GLY A 47 -1.07 -0.73 -14.69
N ILE A 48 -0.27 -0.99 -13.65
CA ILE A 48 1.15 -0.61 -13.61
C ILE A 48 1.93 -1.28 -14.74
N ILE A 49 1.78 -2.58 -14.93
CA ILE A 49 2.50 -3.35 -15.95
C ILE A 49 2.05 -2.93 -17.36
N MET A 50 0.80 -2.53 -17.54
CA MET A 50 0.32 -1.99 -18.82
C MET A 50 1.07 -0.71 -19.23
N GLU A 51 1.49 0.13 -18.27
CA GLU A 51 2.34 1.31 -18.58
C GLU A 51 3.69 0.89 -19.18
N GLY A 52 4.28 -0.22 -18.70
CA GLY A 52 5.49 -0.78 -19.29
C GLY A 52 5.24 -1.38 -20.68
N ILE A 53 4.18 -2.16 -20.85
CA ILE A 53 3.81 -2.77 -22.13
C ILE A 53 3.58 -1.69 -23.21
N SER A 54 3.00 -0.54 -22.86
CA SER A 54 2.75 0.55 -23.78
C SER A 54 4.03 1.19 -24.37
N LYS A 55 5.17 1.00 -23.71
CA LYS A 55 6.50 1.50 -24.15
C LYS A 55 7.22 0.51 -25.07
N LEU A 56 6.71 -0.72 -25.21
CA LEU A 56 7.38 -1.77 -26.00
C LEU A 56 7.12 -1.64 -27.50
N PRO A 57 8.08 -2.00 -28.35
CA PRO A 57 7.84 -2.17 -29.78
C PRO A 57 6.92 -3.36 -30.03
N LYS A 58 6.13 -3.31 -31.12
CA LYS A 58 5.14 -4.35 -31.46
C LYS A 58 5.75 -5.74 -31.61
N SER A 59 7.04 -5.82 -32.00
CA SER A 59 7.75 -7.09 -32.22
C SER A 59 7.92 -7.94 -30.98
N VAL A 60 7.91 -7.34 -29.78
CA VAL A 60 8.11 -8.04 -28.51
C VAL A 60 6.93 -7.91 -27.56
N ALA A 61 5.91 -7.15 -27.94
CA ALA A 61 4.69 -6.98 -27.18
C ALA A 61 3.87 -8.30 -27.11
N PRO A 62 2.93 -8.44 -26.16
CA PRO A 62 1.99 -9.55 -26.13
C PRO A 62 1.21 -9.70 -27.42
N THR A 63 0.68 -10.92 -27.70
CA THR A 63 -0.25 -11.13 -28.82
C THR A 63 -1.43 -10.14 -28.75
N GLN A 64 -2.00 -9.78 -29.90
CA GLN A 64 -3.10 -8.81 -29.96
C GLN A 64 -4.27 -9.17 -29.04
N LYS A 65 -4.63 -10.45 -28.97
CA LYS A 65 -5.71 -10.94 -28.06
C LYS A 65 -5.36 -10.69 -26.59
N LEU A 66 -4.15 -11.02 -26.18
CA LEU A 66 -3.70 -10.84 -24.79
C LEU A 66 -3.50 -9.37 -24.46
N LEU A 67 -2.98 -8.57 -25.39
CA LEU A 67 -2.85 -7.11 -25.25
C LEU A 67 -4.21 -6.45 -25.02
N MET A 68 -5.26 -6.92 -25.73
CA MET A 68 -6.62 -6.43 -25.50
C MET A 68 -7.10 -6.74 -24.08
N ASN A 69 -6.80 -7.93 -23.54
CA ASN A 69 -7.15 -8.27 -22.15
C ASN A 69 -6.44 -7.34 -21.13
N TRP A 70 -5.14 -7.07 -21.33
CA TRP A 70 -4.39 -6.10 -20.53
C TRP A 70 -5.01 -4.70 -20.60
N PHE A 71 -5.32 -4.25 -21.82
CA PHE A 71 -5.91 -2.94 -22.07
C PHE A 71 -7.27 -2.79 -21.37
N MET A 72 -8.20 -3.73 -21.59
CA MET A 72 -9.54 -3.68 -20.97
C MET A 72 -9.47 -3.69 -19.45
N ALA A 73 -8.60 -4.51 -18.86
CA ALA A 73 -8.41 -4.55 -17.42
C ALA A 73 -7.82 -3.23 -16.90
N SER A 74 -6.85 -2.62 -17.60
CA SER A 74 -6.28 -1.33 -17.23
C SER A 74 -7.28 -0.19 -17.34
N GLN A 75 -8.16 -0.19 -18.35
CA GLN A 75 -9.24 0.81 -18.47
C GLN A 75 -10.25 0.69 -17.32
N GLY A 76 -10.56 -0.55 -16.90
CA GLY A 76 -11.37 -0.80 -15.70
C GLY A 76 -10.76 -0.18 -14.45
N ILE A 77 -9.44 -0.35 -14.25
CA ILE A 77 -8.69 0.24 -13.13
C ILE A 77 -8.73 1.78 -13.18
N ARG A 78 -8.51 2.39 -14.36
CA ARG A 78 -8.58 3.85 -14.55
C ARG A 78 -9.94 4.41 -14.19
N ARG A 79 -11.02 3.75 -14.68
CA ARG A 79 -12.39 4.16 -14.37
C ARG A 79 -12.69 4.06 -12.87
N GLN A 80 -12.23 2.99 -12.22
CA GLN A 80 -12.40 2.84 -10.77
C GLN A 80 -11.66 3.94 -9.99
N ASN A 81 -10.42 4.29 -10.38
CA ASN A 81 -9.67 5.38 -9.77
C ASN A 81 -10.40 6.71 -9.88
N TRP A 82 -10.92 7.03 -11.08
CA TRP A 82 -11.69 8.25 -11.28
C TRP A 82 -12.91 8.31 -10.33
N MET A 83 -13.71 7.23 -10.27
CA MET A 83 -14.87 7.15 -9.37
C MET A 83 -14.47 7.28 -7.89
N LEU A 84 -13.33 6.67 -7.49
CA LEU A 84 -12.86 6.77 -6.11
C LEU A 84 -12.30 8.16 -5.78
N ASN A 85 -11.66 8.86 -6.72
CA ASN A 85 -11.21 10.23 -6.51
C ASN A 85 -12.41 11.15 -6.21
N GLU A 86 -13.46 11.10 -7.04
CA GLU A 86 -14.71 11.84 -6.84
C GLU A 86 -15.37 11.50 -5.49
N ALA A 87 -15.50 10.19 -5.19
CA ALA A 87 -16.10 9.74 -3.94
C ALA A 87 -15.29 10.16 -2.70
N THR A 88 -13.95 10.13 -2.81
CA THR A 88 -13.05 10.54 -1.71
C THR A 88 -13.20 12.04 -1.43
N ALA A 89 -13.25 12.88 -2.46
CA ALA A 89 -13.46 14.31 -2.31
C ALA A 89 -14.86 14.63 -1.72
N ASP A 90 -15.91 13.99 -2.24
CA ASP A 90 -17.28 14.18 -1.78
C ASP A 90 -17.46 13.82 -0.30
N ILE A 91 -17.01 12.60 0.09
CA ILE A 91 -17.13 12.16 1.48
C ILE A 91 -16.28 12.99 2.45
N TYR A 92 -15.06 13.39 2.03
CA TYR A 92 -14.22 14.27 2.81
C TYR A 92 -14.92 15.60 3.10
N ASN A 93 -15.50 16.23 2.07
CA ASN A 93 -16.22 17.49 2.19
C ASN A 93 -17.48 17.37 3.06
N LYS A 94 -18.23 16.27 2.93
CA LYS A 94 -19.43 16.00 3.76
C LYS A 94 -19.07 15.85 5.24
N VAL A 95 -17.99 15.12 5.56
CA VAL A 95 -17.51 14.95 6.94
C VAL A 95 -17.02 16.27 7.51
N ARG A 96 -16.30 17.07 6.72
CA ARG A 96 -15.86 18.43 7.09
C ARG A 96 -17.06 19.38 7.31
N ALA A 97 -18.06 19.34 6.44
CA ALA A 97 -19.29 20.14 6.55
C ALA A 97 -20.13 19.75 7.80
N ALA A 98 -20.06 18.48 8.23
CA ALA A 98 -20.65 18.02 9.48
C ALA A 98 -19.87 18.47 10.73
N GLY A 99 -18.77 19.22 10.57
CA GLY A 99 -17.98 19.81 11.67
C GLY A 99 -16.85 18.92 12.21
N TYR A 100 -16.54 17.80 11.55
CA TYR A 100 -15.49 16.88 12.00
C TYR A 100 -14.17 17.09 11.25
N ASP A 101 -13.06 17.08 11.98
CA ASP A 101 -11.73 16.94 11.41
C ASP A 101 -11.50 15.49 10.99
N CYS A 102 -10.95 15.30 9.79
CA CYS A 102 -10.68 13.95 9.26
C CYS A 102 -9.45 13.93 8.35
N CYS A 103 -8.96 12.71 8.06
CA CYS A 103 -7.78 12.47 7.24
C CYS A 103 -7.96 11.19 6.42
N ILE A 104 -7.63 11.22 5.13
CA ILE A 104 -7.61 10.05 4.26
C ILE A 104 -6.31 9.30 4.50
N LEU A 105 -6.37 8.10 5.12
CA LEU A 105 -5.20 7.38 5.63
C LEU A 105 -4.34 6.71 4.54
N LYS A 106 -4.96 6.21 3.48
CA LYS A 106 -4.34 5.43 2.41
C LYS A 106 -5.15 5.55 1.10
N GLY A 107 -5.09 4.55 0.23
CA GLY A 107 -5.89 4.52 -1.00
C GLY A 107 -5.51 5.64 -1.96
N GLN A 108 -6.43 6.58 -2.22
CA GLN A 108 -6.23 7.66 -3.19
C GLN A 108 -5.16 8.67 -2.76
N ALA A 109 -4.96 8.86 -1.44
CA ALA A 109 -3.85 9.66 -0.93
C ALA A 109 -2.48 9.07 -1.30
N ASN A 110 -2.33 7.74 -1.25
CA ASN A 110 -1.10 7.08 -1.70
C ASN A 110 -1.00 7.06 -3.24
N ALA A 111 -2.13 6.95 -3.96
CA ALA A 111 -2.14 6.99 -5.42
C ALA A 111 -1.52 8.28 -5.98
N ALA A 112 -1.73 9.42 -5.31
CA ALA A 112 -1.16 10.71 -5.69
C ALA A 112 0.38 10.72 -5.75
N MET A 113 1.06 9.75 -5.12
CA MET A 113 2.53 9.61 -5.15
C MET A 113 3.05 8.84 -6.37
N TYR A 114 2.16 8.24 -7.17
CA TYR A 114 2.56 7.45 -8.34
C TYR A 114 2.81 8.35 -9.56
N PRO A 115 3.74 7.98 -10.47
CA PRO A 115 3.92 8.68 -11.74
C PRO A 115 2.64 8.73 -12.58
N ASN A 116 1.85 7.64 -12.53
CA ASN A 116 0.51 7.57 -13.11
C ASN A 116 -0.47 7.02 -12.04
N PRO A 117 -1.14 7.89 -11.27
CA PRO A 117 -2.10 7.50 -10.24
C PRO A 117 -3.20 6.56 -10.75
N ALA A 118 -3.67 6.77 -11.98
CA ALA A 118 -4.74 6.00 -12.59
C ALA A 118 -4.35 4.54 -12.91
N ALA A 119 -3.05 4.22 -12.93
CA ALA A 119 -2.56 2.85 -13.15
C ALA A 119 -2.51 2.00 -11.87
N ARG A 120 -2.58 2.61 -10.69
CA ARG A 120 -2.62 1.90 -9.41
C ARG A 120 -3.98 1.22 -9.23
N THR A 121 -4.01 -0.09 -8.95
CA THR A 121 -5.27 -0.76 -8.61
C THR A 121 -5.85 -0.18 -7.32
N PRO A 122 -7.05 0.43 -7.34
CA PRO A 122 -7.64 1.05 -6.17
C PRO A 122 -8.24 0.01 -5.21
N GLY A 123 -8.66 0.46 -4.04
CA GLY A 123 -9.37 -0.30 -3.02
C GLY A 123 -10.53 0.52 -2.46
N ASP A 124 -10.66 0.50 -1.16
CA ASP A 124 -11.60 1.26 -0.35
C ASP A 124 -11.11 2.68 -0.03
N VAL A 125 -12.02 3.49 0.54
CA VAL A 125 -11.68 4.81 1.10
C VAL A 125 -11.56 4.67 2.61
N ASP A 126 -10.36 4.81 3.14
CA ASP A 126 -10.09 4.78 4.58
C ASP A 126 -9.99 6.20 5.12
N MET A 127 -10.92 6.59 5.96
CA MET A 127 -10.97 7.91 6.56
C MET A 127 -10.88 7.82 8.08
N TRP A 128 -9.87 8.43 8.67
CA TRP A 128 -9.82 8.61 10.11
C TRP A 128 -10.52 9.89 10.51
N VAL A 129 -11.56 9.77 11.35
CA VAL A 129 -12.36 10.89 11.82
C VAL A 129 -12.00 11.20 13.28
N LYS A 130 -11.71 12.46 13.58
CA LYS A 130 -11.41 12.95 14.93
C LYS A 130 -12.72 13.19 15.70
N ALA A 131 -13.33 12.10 16.18
CA ALA A 131 -14.56 12.11 16.96
C ALA A 131 -14.65 10.87 17.84
N SER A 132 -15.62 10.84 18.76
CA SER A 132 -15.95 9.65 19.55
C SER A 132 -16.58 8.55 18.67
N ARG A 133 -16.55 7.31 19.14
CA ARG A 133 -17.18 6.18 18.43
C ARG A 133 -18.67 6.41 18.16
N GLU A 134 -19.36 6.96 19.15
CA GLU A 134 -20.79 7.25 19.09
C GLU A 134 -21.10 8.32 18.03
N GLU A 135 -20.30 9.38 17.96
CA GLU A 135 -20.42 10.43 16.94
C GLU A 135 -20.16 9.88 15.54
N ILE A 136 -19.12 9.04 15.37
CA ILE A 136 -18.79 8.43 14.07
C ILE A 136 -19.90 7.48 13.63
N ARG A 137 -20.53 6.72 14.55
CA ARG A 137 -21.71 5.90 14.22
C ARG A 137 -22.88 6.76 13.75
N ALA A 138 -23.19 7.83 14.46
CA ALA A 138 -24.26 8.76 14.08
C ALA A 138 -23.99 9.40 12.71
N LEU A 139 -22.73 9.80 12.46
CA LEU A 139 -22.27 10.33 11.18
C LEU A 139 -22.42 9.29 10.06
N ALA A 140 -21.99 8.05 10.27
CA ALA A 140 -22.13 6.95 9.30
C ALA A 140 -23.58 6.73 8.89
N HIS A 141 -24.49 6.65 9.87
CA HIS A 141 -25.92 6.53 9.60
C HIS A 141 -26.50 7.75 8.88
N SER A 142 -26.01 8.96 9.20
CA SER A 142 -26.44 10.18 8.52
C SER A 142 -26.01 10.19 7.06
N LEU A 143 -24.74 9.86 6.78
CA LEU A 143 -24.18 9.82 5.43
C LEU A 143 -24.82 8.76 4.55
N ALA A 144 -25.20 7.61 5.14
CA ALA A 144 -25.81 6.51 4.41
C ALA A 144 -27.31 6.73 4.03
N LYS A 145 -27.98 7.75 4.59
CA LYS A 145 -29.44 7.95 4.42
C LYS A 145 -29.88 8.20 2.98
N GLU A 146 -29.09 8.92 2.20
CA GLU A 146 -29.53 9.36 0.88
C GLU A 146 -29.27 8.33 -0.22
N ASN A 147 -28.04 7.80 -0.31
CA ASN A 147 -27.62 6.92 -1.41
C ASN A 147 -26.69 5.79 -0.93
N GLY A 148 -26.94 5.22 0.27
CA GLY A 148 -26.05 4.21 0.80
C GLY A 148 -26.71 3.32 1.86
N HIS A 149 -25.88 2.52 2.48
CA HIS A 149 -26.22 1.71 3.64
C HIS A 149 -25.01 1.57 4.57
N VAL A 150 -25.30 1.31 5.84
CA VAL A 150 -24.28 0.96 6.81
C VAL A 150 -24.03 -0.53 6.68
N ASP A 151 -22.76 -0.90 6.50
CA ASP A 151 -22.34 -2.29 6.35
C ASP A 151 -21.99 -2.90 7.72
N GLU A 152 -20.74 -3.36 7.87
CA GLU A 152 -20.27 -3.99 9.11
C GLU A 152 -19.52 -2.99 9.99
N GLU A 153 -19.74 -3.09 11.30
CA GLU A 153 -18.92 -2.39 12.29
C GLU A 153 -17.84 -3.35 12.84
N SER A 154 -16.59 -2.91 12.73
CA SER A 154 -15.43 -3.59 13.29
C SER A 154 -14.94 -2.92 14.58
N PHE A 155 -13.86 -3.48 15.16
CA PHE A 155 -13.21 -2.88 16.31
C PHE A 155 -12.62 -1.48 16.02
N SER A 156 -12.13 -1.24 14.80
CA SER A 156 -11.40 -0.04 14.39
C SER A 156 -12.22 0.95 13.58
N HIS A 157 -13.26 0.51 12.87
CA HIS A 157 -14.03 1.35 11.94
C HIS A 157 -15.49 0.90 11.84
N ILE A 158 -16.31 1.72 11.27
CA ILE A 158 -17.63 1.39 10.71
C ILE A 158 -17.54 1.56 9.18
N ALA A 159 -17.94 0.52 8.45
CA ALA A 159 -17.98 0.57 6.99
C ALA A 159 -19.37 1.03 6.53
N ILE A 160 -19.38 1.84 5.47
CA ILE A 160 -20.58 2.28 4.76
C ILE A 160 -20.35 2.13 3.26
N THR A 161 -21.39 1.80 2.52
CA THR A 161 -21.36 1.85 1.06
C THR A 161 -22.12 3.08 0.59
N LEU A 162 -21.47 3.96 -0.17
CA LEU A 162 -22.06 5.17 -0.75
C LEU A 162 -21.87 5.14 -2.26
N ASN A 163 -22.97 5.18 -3.02
CA ASN A 163 -22.94 5.12 -4.50
C ASN A 163 -22.11 3.95 -5.06
N GLY A 164 -22.08 2.81 -4.35
CA GLY A 164 -21.28 1.63 -4.71
C GLY A 164 -19.80 1.69 -4.32
N VAL A 165 -19.37 2.73 -3.59
CA VAL A 165 -18.01 2.86 -3.05
C VAL A 165 -18.03 2.49 -1.57
N CYS A 166 -17.14 1.59 -1.17
CA CYS A 166 -16.91 1.24 0.23
C CYS A 166 -16.06 2.32 0.91
N VAL A 167 -16.54 2.84 2.03
CA VAL A 167 -15.89 3.85 2.87
C VAL A 167 -15.80 3.34 4.29
N GLU A 168 -14.59 3.27 4.83
CA GLU A 168 -14.33 2.92 6.23
C GLU A 168 -14.07 4.18 7.06
N LEU A 169 -15.02 4.50 7.95
CA LEU A 169 -14.86 5.59 8.92
C LEU A 169 -14.19 5.05 10.18
N HIS A 170 -12.93 5.36 10.36
CA HIS A 170 -12.10 4.84 11.42
C HIS A 170 -12.25 5.61 12.72
N TYR A 171 -12.54 4.90 13.81
CA TYR A 171 -12.44 5.38 15.20
C TYR A 171 -10.97 5.50 15.61
N THR A 172 -10.18 4.53 15.16
CA THR A 172 -8.71 4.50 15.29
C THR A 172 -8.12 3.88 14.02
N PRO A 173 -6.97 4.37 13.54
CA PRO A 173 -6.35 3.84 12.31
C PRO A 173 -5.97 2.34 12.39
N GLY A 174 -6.01 1.74 13.57
CA GLY A 174 -5.79 0.32 13.74
C GLY A 174 -5.37 -0.09 15.15
N PHE A 175 -5.00 -1.36 15.32
CA PHE A 175 -4.61 -1.98 16.58
C PHE A 175 -3.59 -3.10 16.36
N MET A 176 -2.93 -3.55 17.42
CA MET A 176 -2.05 -4.72 17.43
C MET A 176 -2.58 -5.77 18.40
N ALA A 177 -2.31 -7.07 18.14
CA ALA A 177 -2.70 -8.13 19.05
C ALA A 177 -1.93 -8.04 20.39
N ASN A 178 -0.67 -7.63 20.35
CA ASN A 178 0.09 -7.37 21.56
C ASN A 178 -0.41 -6.11 22.27
N PHE A 179 -0.97 -6.26 23.46
CA PHE A 179 -1.59 -5.17 24.23
C PHE A 179 -0.63 -4.01 24.56
N VAL A 180 0.64 -4.31 24.80
CA VAL A 180 1.64 -3.27 25.11
C VAL A 180 1.91 -2.43 23.86
N TYR A 181 2.14 -3.08 22.73
CA TYR A 181 2.37 -2.37 21.46
C TYR A 181 1.10 -1.68 20.98
N SER A 182 -0.08 -2.29 21.14
CA SER A 182 -1.35 -1.67 20.82
C SER A 182 -1.57 -0.38 21.62
N ARG A 183 -1.32 -0.39 22.94
CA ARG A 183 -1.42 0.81 23.77
C ARG A 183 -0.44 1.92 23.37
N ARG A 184 0.78 1.56 22.98
CA ARG A 184 1.77 2.51 22.45
C ARG A 184 1.33 3.08 21.12
N LEU A 185 0.76 2.26 20.25
CA LEU A 185 0.22 2.64 18.95
C LEU A 185 -0.94 3.63 19.09
N GLN A 186 -1.90 3.37 20.02
CA GLN A 186 -3.01 4.30 20.27
C GLN A 186 -2.53 5.67 20.75
N ARG A 187 -1.52 5.73 21.62
CA ARG A 187 -0.92 7.00 22.04
C ARG A 187 -0.24 7.73 20.89
N TRP A 188 0.51 6.99 20.07
CA TRP A 188 1.17 7.55 18.89
C TRP A 188 0.15 8.11 17.89
N PHE A 189 -1.00 7.48 17.70
CA PHE A 189 -2.11 8.00 16.91
C PHE A 189 -2.67 9.28 17.51
N ALA A 190 -3.00 9.26 18.80
CA ALA A 190 -3.57 10.43 19.50
C ALA A 190 -2.65 11.66 19.43
N ASP A 191 -1.33 11.46 19.56
CA ASP A 191 -0.33 12.54 19.47
C ASP A 191 -0.19 13.11 18.03
N SER A 192 -0.71 12.41 17.01
CA SER A 192 -0.47 12.75 15.60
C SER A 192 -1.67 13.37 14.88
N ILE A 193 -2.90 13.10 15.30
CA ILE A 193 -4.12 13.37 14.52
C ILE A 193 -4.27 14.84 14.10
N GLU A 194 -3.93 15.79 14.95
CA GLU A 194 -4.08 17.22 14.64
C GLU A 194 -3.20 17.66 13.47
N GLY A 195 -1.95 17.17 13.45
CA GLY A 195 -1.03 17.45 12.35
C GLY A 195 -1.48 16.83 11.03
N LEU A 196 -2.10 15.63 11.07
CA LEU A 196 -2.57 14.93 9.89
C LEU A 196 -3.77 15.63 9.25
N CYS A 197 -4.73 16.10 10.05
CA CYS A 197 -5.92 16.80 9.55
C CYS A 197 -5.60 18.16 8.90
N ARG A 198 -4.38 18.68 9.04
CA ARG A 198 -3.91 19.94 8.42
C ARG A 198 -3.01 19.74 7.20
N ASN A 199 -2.54 18.53 6.96
CA ASN A 199 -1.65 18.21 5.84
C ASN A 199 -2.47 17.95 4.58
N MET A 200 -2.75 19.00 3.79
CA MET A 200 -3.57 18.94 2.59
C MET A 200 -2.78 18.45 1.39
N ILE A 201 -3.41 17.61 0.57
CA ILE A 201 -2.90 17.17 -0.72
C ILE A 201 -3.97 17.31 -1.79
N ALA A 202 -3.55 17.57 -3.02
CA ALA A 202 -4.43 17.50 -4.18
C ALA A 202 -4.68 16.03 -4.57
N LEU A 203 -5.93 15.68 -4.79
CA LEU A 203 -6.28 14.39 -5.39
C LEU A 203 -5.99 14.41 -6.90
N PRO A 204 -5.71 13.23 -7.51
CA PRO A 204 -5.53 13.14 -8.95
C PRO A 204 -6.73 13.71 -9.74
N ASP A 205 -6.47 14.07 -10.99
CA ASP A 205 -7.47 14.56 -11.95
C ASP A 205 -8.19 15.86 -11.53
N GLY A 206 -7.66 16.60 -10.55
CA GLY A 206 -8.23 17.87 -10.10
C GLY A 206 -9.56 17.73 -9.37
N THR A 207 -9.88 16.54 -8.83
CA THR A 207 -11.15 16.26 -8.15
C THR A 207 -11.31 16.97 -6.81
N GLY A 208 -10.24 17.47 -6.21
CA GLY A 208 -10.28 18.24 -4.96
C GLY A 208 -9.01 18.08 -4.11
N GLU A 209 -9.08 18.63 -2.90
CA GLU A 209 -8.03 18.50 -1.89
C GLU A 209 -8.56 17.80 -0.65
N VAL A 210 -7.72 16.97 -0.04
CA VAL A 210 -8.06 16.23 1.18
C VAL A 210 -6.89 16.27 2.16
N ALA A 211 -7.19 16.18 3.45
CA ALA A 211 -6.14 15.95 4.44
C ALA A 211 -5.61 14.50 4.34
N SER A 212 -4.31 14.34 4.47
CA SER A 212 -3.60 13.07 4.33
C SER A 212 -2.45 12.97 5.35
N PRO A 213 -1.97 11.77 5.70
CA PRO A 213 -0.85 11.59 6.59
C PRO A 213 0.39 12.37 6.13
N THR A 214 1.09 13.01 7.08
CA THR A 214 2.41 13.59 6.79
C THR A 214 3.40 12.50 6.37
N PRO A 215 4.42 12.78 5.56
CA PRO A 215 5.38 11.77 5.09
C PRO A 215 6.00 10.93 6.21
N ALA A 216 6.38 11.57 7.32
CA ALA A 216 6.97 10.89 8.46
C ALA A 216 5.98 9.96 9.19
N PHE A 217 4.73 10.38 9.35
CA PHE A 217 3.68 9.52 9.90
C PHE A 217 3.39 8.37 8.94
N ASN A 218 3.24 8.65 7.64
CA ASN A 218 2.89 7.67 6.63
C ASN A 218 3.93 6.55 6.52
N ALA A 219 5.24 6.87 6.63
CA ALA A 219 6.31 5.88 6.64
C ALA A 219 6.18 4.85 7.78
N VAL A 220 5.71 5.26 8.95
CA VAL A 220 5.46 4.36 10.10
C VAL A 220 4.09 3.70 9.99
N TYR A 221 3.06 4.45 9.62
CA TYR A 221 1.68 3.96 9.55
C TYR A 221 1.50 2.89 8.47
N GLN A 222 2.01 3.12 7.26
CA GLN A 222 1.89 2.13 6.19
C GLN A 222 2.67 0.85 6.51
N LEU A 223 3.82 0.96 7.18
CA LEU A 223 4.55 -0.22 7.64
C LEU A 223 3.76 -1.00 8.70
N TYR A 224 3.16 -0.28 9.66
CA TYR A 224 2.26 -0.89 10.64
C TYR A 224 1.08 -1.59 9.93
N HIS A 225 0.47 -0.94 8.96
CA HIS A 225 -0.66 -1.48 8.21
C HIS A 225 -0.28 -2.74 7.42
N LEU A 226 0.89 -2.74 6.76
CA LEU A 226 1.45 -3.93 6.11
C LEU A 226 1.72 -5.06 7.11
N TYR A 227 2.25 -4.73 8.30
CA TYR A 227 2.45 -5.69 9.38
C TYR A 227 1.14 -6.31 9.83
N HIS A 228 0.11 -5.49 10.05
CA HIS A 228 -1.23 -5.94 10.41
C HIS A 228 -1.79 -6.91 9.35
N HIS A 229 -1.79 -6.51 8.07
CA HIS A 229 -2.25 -7.40 7.00
C HIS A 229 -1.41 -8.68 6.90
N TYR A 230 -0.09 -8.61 7.07
CA TYR A 230 0.76 -9.78 7.04
C TYR A 230 0.36 -10.82 8.09
N PHE A 231 -0.09 -10.38 9.26
CA PHE A 231 -0.57 -11.27 10.33
C PHE A 231 -2.02 -11.74 10.14
N TYR A 232 -2.87 -10.97 9.54
CA TYR A 232 -4.32 -11.28 9.52
C TYR A 232 -4.83 -11.76 8.16
N GLU A 233 -4.24 -11.33 7.07
CA GLU A 233 -4.73 -11.59 5.71
C GLU A 233 -3.61 -12.03 4.78
N GLY A 234 -2.70 -11.15 4.48
CA GLY A 234 -1.57 -11.29 3.58
C GLY A 234 -1.26 -9.97 2.89
N VAL A 235 -0.08 -9.88 2.28
CA VAL A 235 0.42 -8.69 1.58
C VAL A 235 0.71 -9.04 0.13
N GLY A 236 0.33 -8.16 -0.81
CA GLY A 236 0.64 -8.28 -2.23
C GLY A 236 1.69 -7.25 -2.69
N LEU A 237 2.21 -7.44 -3.92
CA LEU A 237 3.23 -6.52 -4.46
C LEU A 237 2.69 -5.12 -4.71
N ARG A 238 1.38 -4.92 -4.95
CA ARG A 238 0.81 -3.56 -5.03
C ARG A 238 1.08 -2.77 -3.75
N GLN A 239 0.90 -3.40 -2.59
CA GLN A 239 1.15 -2.76 -1.30
C GLN A 239 2.65 -2.51 -1.06
N VAL A 240 3.53 -3.34 -1.63
CA VAL A 240 4.99 -3.11 -1.63
C VAL A 240 5.33 -1.88 -2.49
N VAL A 241 4.71 -1.72 -3.66
CA VAL A 241 4.86 -0.53 -4.52
C VAL A 241 4.33 0.72 -3.82
N ASP A 242 3.15 0.64 -3.16
CA ASP A 242 2.64 1.74 -2.33
C ASP A 242 3.68 2.18 -1.30
N TYR A 243 4.27 1.22 -0.58
CA TYR A 243 5.25 1.52 0.45
C TYR A 243 6.58 2.04 -0.09
N TYR A 244 6.99 1.60 -1.29
CA TYR A 244 8.13 2.17 -1.99
C TYR A 244 7.97 3.68 -2.20
N TYR A 245 6.81 4.12 -2.71
CA TYR A 245 6.54 5.54 -2.91
C TYR A 245 6.39 6.31 -1.59
N VAL A 246 5.87 5.69 -0.56
CA VAL A 246 5.83 6.28 0.80
C VAL A 246 7.24 6.57 1.32
N ILE A 247 8.19 5.65 1.14
CA ILE A 247 9.59 5.85 1.54
C ILE A 247 10.26 6.93 0.69
N LEU A 248 10.07 6.92 -0.63
CA LEU A 248 10.60 7.96 -1.51
C LEU A 248 10.07 9.34 -1.12
N ASN A 249 8.77 9.45 -0.88
CA ASN A 249 8.15 10.70 -0.48
C ASN A 249 8.69 11.21 0.87
N PHE A 250 8.93 10.32 1.82
CA PHE A 250 9.53 10.67 3.10
C PHE A 250 10.98 11.18 2.95
N GLU A 251 11.82 10.47 2.21
CA GLU A 251 13.25 10.79 2.06
C GLU A 251 13.47 12.02 1.15
N LEU A 252 12.67 12.18 0.11
CA LEU A 252 12.84 13.25 -0.88
C LEU A 252 11.99 14.50 -0.60
N GLY A 253 11.04 14.42 0.35
CA GLY A 253 10.16 15.54 0.71
C GLY A 253 9.19 15.96 -0.41
N VAL A 254 8.94 15.10 -1.39
CA VAL A 254 8.18 15.41 -2.62
C VAL A 254 6.68 15.29 -2.38
N TRP A 255 6.09 16.11 -1.52
CA TRP A 255 4.64 16.20 -1.36
C TRP A 255 3.96 17.22 -2.29
N ASN A 256 4.71 17.97 -3.07
CA ASN A 256 4.16 18.91 -4.06
C ASN A 256 4.45 18.42 -5.48
N CYS A 257 3.51 17.66 -6.05
CA CYS A 257 3.55 17.23 -7.45
C CYS A 257 3.75 18.38 -8.47
N ARG A 258 3.50 19.63 -8.10
CA ARG A 258 3.81 20.81 -8.95
C ARG A 258 5.30 21.03 -9.15
N LEU A 259 6.14 20.72 -8.17
CA LEU A 259 7.60 20.81 -8.31
C LEU A 259 8.15 19.66 -9.20
N TYR A 260 7.50 18.48 -9.14
CA TYR A 260 7.90 17.32 -9.94
C TYR A 260 7.71 17.56 -11.45
N ASP A 261 6.61 18.21 -11.85
CA ASP A 261 6.36 18.55 -13.26
C ASP A 261 7.30 19.65 -13.81
N GLU A 262 7.66 20.63 -12.98
CA GLU A 262 8.62 21.68 -13.40
C GLU A 262 10.08 21.18 -13.36
N GLU A 263 10.47 20.40 -12.37
CA GLU A 263 11.82 19.83 -12.30
C GLU A 263 12.03 18.70 -13.32
N LEU A 264 11.03 17.85 -13.60
CA LEU A 264 11.07 16.89 -14.70
C LEU A 264 11.17 17.59 -16.06
N LYS A 265 10.39 18.64 -16.29
CA LYS A 265 10.50 19.45 -17.53
C LYS A 265 11.86 20.11 -17.67
N ASN A 266 12.43 20.61 -16.58
CA ASN A 266 13.77 21.20 -16.57
C ASN A 266 14.84 20.11 -16.77
N CYS A 267 14.71 18.94 -16.18
CA CYS A 267 15.61 17.80 -16.39
C CYS A 267 15.48 17.21 -17.81
N GLU A 268 14.28 17.17 -18.40
CA GLU A 268 14.09 16.77 -19.80
C GLU A 268 14.72 17.79 -20.76
N LEU A 269 14.64 19.08 -20.45
CA LEU A 269 15.31 20.14 -21.20
C LEU A 269 16.84 20.07 -21.06
N GLU A 270 17.38 19.82 -19.89
CA GLU A 270 18.81 19.58 -19.68
C GLU A 270 19.29 18.28 -20.35
N PHE A 271 18.47 17.22 -20.33
CA PHE A 271 18.77 15.96 -21.03
C PHE A 271 18.74 16.10 -22.55
N GLN A 272 17.81 16.90 -23.09
CA GLN A 272 17.80 17.22 -24.53
C GLN A 272 19.00 18.08 -24.93
N ASN A 273 19.46 18.97 -24.07
CA ASN A 273 20.64 19.80 -24.30
C ASN A 273 21.95 19.06 -24.10
N SER A 274 21.98 17.98 -23.28
CA SER A 274 23.18 17.17 -23.02
C SER A 274 23.42 16.06 -24.06
N LYS A 275 22.56 15.87 -25.05
CA LYS A 275 22.76 14.94 -26.18
C LYS A 275 23.98 15.27 -27.06
N LEU A 276 24.72 16.33 -26.74
CA LEU A 276 25.92 16.75 -27.47
C LEU A 276 27.25 16.23 -26.91
N ASN A 277 27.29 15.55 -25.75
CA ASN A 277 28.57 14.99 -25.26
C ASN A 277 28.41 13.63 -24.61
N ASN A 278 29.07 12.66 -25.24
CA ASN A 278 29.33 11.30 -24.72
C ASN A 278 29.72 11.28 -23.25
N SER A 279 28.93 10.65 -22.40
CA SER A 279 29.49 9.80 -21.33
C SER A 279 28.44 9.02 -20.54
N LYS A 280 28.82 7.82 -20.21
CA LYS A 280 28.20 6.74 -19.43
C LYS A 280 27.49 7.21 -18.16
N SER A 281 26.33 6.58 -17.89
CA SER A 281 25.58 6.58 -16.63
C SER A 281 24.54 7.70 -16.47
N ALA A 282 23.33 7.40 -16.92
CA ALA A 282 22.17 8.04 -16.33
C ALA A 282 22.01 7.51 -14.88
N LYS A 283 22.62 8.21 -13.92
CA LYS A 283 22.21 8.06 -12.53
C LYS A 283 20.79 8.57 -12.41
N PRO A 284 19.89 7.84 -11.76
CA PRO A 284 18.50 8.28 -11.61
C PRO A 284 18.45 9.68 -10.98
N ILE A 285 17.51 10.48 -11.40
CA ILE A 285 17.17 11.82 -10.90
C ILE A 285 17.11 11.88 -9.35
N ILE A 286 16.82 10.77 -8.71
CA ILE A 286 16.83 10.52 -7.25
C ILE A 286 18.16 10.93 -6.58
N LEU A 287 19.31 10.81 -7.24
CA LEU A 287 20.61 11.15 -6.65
C LEU A 287 20.93 12.66 -6.73
N ALA A 288 20.34 13.39 -7.63
CA ALA A 288 20.55 14.84 -7.74
C ALA A 288 19.79 15.63 -6.65
N LEU A 289 18.66 15.11 -6.16
CA LEU A 289 17.86 15.72 -5.11
C LEU A 289 18.37 15.40 -3.68
N ALA A 290 19.18 14.37 -3.51
CA ALA A 290 19.70 13.93 -2.20
C ALA A 290 20.75 14.89 -1.58
N SER A 291 21.21 15.91 -2.31
CA SER A 291 22.25 16.83 -1.80
C SER A 291 21.74 17.99 -0.95
N VAL A 292 20.44 18.17 -0.74
CA VAL A 292 19.84 19.38 -0.16
C VAL A 292 19.15 19.14 1.19
N SER A 293 19.67 18.47 2.14
CA SER A 293 19.41 18.74 3.59
C SER A 293 19.83 17.58 4.54
N THR A 294 21.09 17.42 4.77
CA THR A 294 21.62 16.29 5.56
C THR A 294 21.22 16.27 7.04
N SER A 295 21.07 17.41 7.72
CA SER A 295 20.79 17.42 9.18
C SER A 295 19.32 17.23 9.54
N ARG A 296 18.40 17.83 8.79
CA ARG A 296 16.93 17.75 9.06
C ARG A 296 16.38 16.36 8.67
N ALA A 297 16.87 15.80 7.58
CA ALA A 297 16.52 14.45 7.12
C ALA A 297 17.01 13.38 8.12
N GLN A 298 18.25 13.49 8.62
CA GLN A 298 18.79 12.57 9.63
C GLN A 298 17.98 12.59 10.94
N SER A 299 17.59 13.79 11.42
CA SER A 299 16.74 13.92 12.62
C SER A 299 15.37 13.28 12.42
N SER A 300 14.76 13.44 11.25
CA SER A 300 13.47 12.84 10.92
C SER A 300 13.56 11.33 10.80
N LYS A 301 14.60 10.81 10.17
CA LYS A 301 14.87 9.37 10.04
C LYS A 301 15.07 8.71 11.41
N LEU A 302 15.82 9.36 12.31
CA LEU A 302 16.01 8.89 13.69
C LEU A 302 14.67 8.84 14.46
N LYS A 303 13.78 9.82 14.28
CA LYS A 303 12.43 9.82 14.90
C LYS A 303 11.60 8.63 14.42
N ILE A 304 11.61 8.31 13.11
CA ILE A 304 10.93 7.15 12.56
C ILE A 304 11.51 5.87 13.15
N GLN A 305 12.84 5.70 13.18
CA GLN A 305 13.50 4.53 13.74
C GLN A 305 13.13 4.30 15.21
N ASN A 306 13.09 5.36 16.00
CA ASN A 306 12.66 5.30 17.40
C ASN A 306 11.18 4.90 17.54
N SER A 307 10.31 5.42 16.66
CA SER A 307 8.90 5.02 16.63
C SER A 307 8.75 3.54 16.27
N LEU A 308 9.44 3.06 15.25
CA LEU A 308 9.42 1.65 14.85
C LEU A 308 9.89 0.70 15.97
N LYS A 309 10.96 1.07 16.68
CA LYS A 309 11.44 0.30 17.84
C LYS A 309 10.41 0.30 18.98
N ARG A 310 9.87 1.48 19.32
CA ARG A 310 8.85 1.65 20.37
C ARG A 310 7.58 0.86 20.10
N LEU A 311 7.17 0.77 18.82
CA LEU A 311 5.96 0.07 18.37
C LEU A 311 6.19 -1.42 18.11
N GLY A 312 7.41 -1.95 18.25
CA GLY A 312 7.73 -3.36 17.98
C GLY A 312 7.80 -3.72 16.48
N LEU A 313 7.89 -2.72 15.60
CA LEU A 313 7.89 -2.89 14.14
C LEU A 313 9.29 -3.00 13.53
N TRP A 314 10.36 -2.88 14.34
CA TRP A 314 11.73 -2.79 13.85
C TRP A 314 12.18 -3.99 13.00
N ASN A 315 11.86 -5.20 13.43
CA ASN A 315 12.21 -6.41 12.70
C ASN A 315 11.44 -6.53 11.38
N PHE A 316 10.17 -6.12 11.36
CA PHE A 316 9.37 -6.10 10.14
C PHE A 316 9.84 -4.99 9.18
N ALA A 317 10.30 -3.85 9.72
CA ALA A 317 10.93 -2.81 8.91
C ALA A 317 12.15 -3.36 8.16
N GLY A 318 13.07 -4.06 8.83
CA GLY A 318 14.22 -4.68 8.17
C GLY A 318 13.84 -5.73 7.12
N ALA A 319 12.79 -6.51 7.37
CA ALA A 319 12.25 -7.45 6.39
C ALA A 319 11.69 -6.73 5.15
N MET A 320 10.95 -5.63 5.37
CA MET A 320 10.37 -4.84 4.28
C MET A 320 11.45 -4.10 3.48
N MET A 321 12.53 -3.59 4.13
CA MET A 321 13.67 -3.01 3.40
C MET A 321 14.33 -4.04 2.47
N TYR A 322 14.45 -5.31 2.89
CA TYR A 322 14.89 -6.38 1.99
C TYR A 322 13.96 -6.54 0.78
N VAL A 323 12.64 -6.58 1.01
CA VAL A 323 11.66 -6.74 -0.08
C VAL A 323 11.71 -5.55 -1.05
N LEU A 324 11.79 -4.33 -0.53
CA LEU A 324 11.90 -3.12 -1.36
C LEU A 324 13.22 -3.10 -2.16
N HIS A 325 14.31 -3.56 -1.58
CA HIS A 325 15.59 -3.68 -2.28
C HIS A 325 15.51 -4.69 -3.44
N GLU A 326 15.04 -5.90 -3.16
CA GLU A 326 14.98 -6.99 -4.15
C GLU A 326 13.97 -6.73 -5.28
N VAL A 327 12.79 -6.16 -4.94
CA VAL A 327 11.69 -5.99 -5.89
C VAL A 327 11.75 -4.64 -6.60
N MET A 328 12.07 -3.56 -5.86
CA MET A 328 11.97 -2.20 -6.35
C MET A 328 13.33 -1.54 -6.60
N GLY A 329 14.45 -2.19 -6.22
CA GLY A 329 15.77 -1.62 -6.34
C GLY A 329 16.03 -0.45 -5.38
N LEU A 330 15.33 -0.39 -4.23
CA LEU A 330 15.55 0.67 -3.24
C LEU A 330 17.00 0.70 -2.78
N SER A 331 17.66 1.84 -2.89
CA SER A 331 19.05 2.00 -2.45
C SER A 331 19.17 2.03 -0.92
N GLU A 332 20.33 1.60 -0.40
CA GLU A 332 20.55 1.50 1.05
C GLU A 332 20.47 2.85 1.77
N GLU A 333 20.82 3.95 1.09
CA GLU A 333 20.77 5.30 1.65
C GLU A 333 19.33 5.73 2.00
N LEU A 334 18.34 5.27 1.22
CA LEU A 334 16.93 5.57 1.42
C LEU A 334 16.25 4.65 2.44
N MET A 335 16.94 3.65 2.97
CA MET A 335 16.36 2.70 3.92
C MET A 335 16.18 3.30 5.31
N ILE A 336 15.01 3.06 5.90
CA ILE A 336 14.69 3.49 7.28
C ILE A 336 15.11 2.49 8.36
N ALA A 337 15.50 1.27 7.97
CA ALA A 337 16.03 0.23 8.82
C ALA A 337 17.06 -0.61 8.06
N PRO A 338 18.04 -1.24 8.73
CA PRO A 338 18.97 -2.16 8.08
C PRO A 338 18.23 -3.39 7.54
N ILE A 339 18.73 -3.95 6.44
CA ILE A 339 18.15 -5.13 5.79
C ILE A 339 18.20 -6.35 6.72
N ASP A 340 17.05 -7.00 6.93
CA ASP A 340 16.96 -8.34 7.52
C ASP A 340 16.67 -9.37 6.41
N LYS A 341 17.73 -9.99 5.90
CA LYS A 341 17.64 -10.98 4.80
C LYS A 341 16.82 -12.21 5.18
N THR A 342 16.88 -12.65 6.42
CA THR A 342 16.18 -13.87 6.87
C THR A 342 14.67 -13.67 6.89
N ARG A 343 14.20 -12.61 7.57
CA ARG A 343 12.79 -12.27 7.61
C ARG A 343 12.28 -11.77 6.26
N GLY A 344 13.11 -11.04 5.53
CA GLY A 344 12.78 -10.49 4.22
C GLY A 344 12.53 -11.57 3.17
N ARG A 345 13.34 -12.62 3.11
CA ARG A 345 13.14 -13.77 2.20
C ARG A 345 11.81 -14.48 2.51
N MET A 346 11.51 -14.70 3.79
CA MET A 346 10.25 -15.29 4.21
C MET A 346 9.06 -14.42 3.80
N LEU A 347 9.14 -13.11 4.08
CA LEU A 347 8.09 -12.15 3.73
C LEU A 347 7.86 -12.11 2.21
N LEU A 348 8.93 -12.04 1.40
CA LEU A 348 8.83 -12.02 -0.05
C LEU A 348 8.25 -13.32 -0.61
N ASP A 349 8.62 -14.48 -0.04
CA ASP A 349 8.06 -15.76 -0.42
C ASP A 349 6.54 -15.82 -0.14
N ASP A 350 6.12 -15.34 1.03
CA ASP A 350 4.70 -15.26 1.38
C ASP A 350 3.93 -14.30 0.47
N ILE A 351 4.48 -13.13 0.14
CA ILE A 351 3.89 -12.17 -0.81
C ILE A 351 3.67 -12.82 -2.18
N LEU A 352 4.66 -13.53 -2.70
CA LEU A 352 4.58 -14.15 -4.03
C LEU A 352 3.60 -15.33 -4.08
N HIS A 353 3.49 -16.10 -2.99
CA HIS A 353 2.54 -17.19 -2.88
C HIS A 353 1.11 -16.70 -2.59
N GLY A 354 0.97 -15.73 -1.71
CA GLY A 354 -0.33 -15.24 -1.27
C GLY A 354 -1.03 -14.32 -2.28
N GLY A 355 -0.27 -13.48 -2.97
CA GLY A 355 -0.85 -12.41 -3.77
C GLY A 355 -1.54 -11.36 -2.91
N ASN A 356 -2.41 -10.56 -3.53
CA ASN A 356 -3.11 -9.50 -2.82
C ASN A 356 -3.99 -10.06 -1.69
N PHE A 357 -3.82 -9.56 -0.47
CA PHE A 357 -4.50 -10.01 0.76
C PHE A 357 -4.47 -11.53 0.99
N GLY A 358 -3.44 -12.23 0.49
CA GLY A 358 -3.29 -13.66 0.71
C GLY A 358 -4.32 -14.55 0.00
N HIS A 359 -5.20 -14.01 -0.85
CA HIS A 359 -6.31 -14.73 -1.48
C HIS A 359 -5.91 -15.98 -2.27
N HIS A 360 -4.66 -16.05 -2.71
CA HIS A 360 -4.14 -17.16 -3.50
C HIS A 360 -3.25 -18.12 -2.71
N ASP A 361 -3.06 -17.92 -1.40
CA ASP A 361 -2.21 -18.77 -0.58
C ASP A 361 -2.93 -20.04 -0.15
N LYS A 362 -2.71 -21.12 -0.90
CA LYS A 362 -3.28 -22.44 -0.58
C LYS A 362 -2.68 -23.08 0.70
N ARG A 363 -1.53 -22.58 1.18
CA ARG A 363 -0.84 -23.10 2.39
C ARG A 363 -1.56 -22.65 3.68
N HIS A 364 -2.23 -21.51 3.58
CA HIS A 364 -2.85 -20.86 4.73
C HIS A 364 -4.20 -20.34 4.28
N ALA A 365 -5.30 -20.95 4.45
CA ALA A 365 -6.65 -20.51 4.05
C ALA A 365 -6.98 -19.07 4.53
N TRP A 366 -6.38 -18.06 3.88
CA TRP A 366 -6.31 -16.69 4.33
C TRP A 366 -7.40 -15.78 3.76
N GLY A 367 -8.25 -16.21 2.92
CA GLY A 367 -9.31 -15.39 2.37
C GLY A 367 -10.64 -16.12 2.32
N HIS A 368 -11.70 -15.35 2.23
CA HIS A 368 -13.07 -15.86 2.07
C HIS A 368 -13.20 -16.74 0.81
N ASP A 369 -12.36 -16.53 -0.20
CA ASP A 369 -12.38 -17.28 -1.47
C ASP A 369 -11.52 -18.56 -1.45
N ALA A 370 -10.44 -18.61 -0.65
CA ALA A 370 -9.74 -19.87 -0.36
C ALA A 370 -10.67 -20.91 0.31
N TYR A 371 -11.73 -20.44 0.92
CA TYR A 371 -12.80 -21.23 1.55
C TYR A 371 -13.71 -21.91 0.52
N LYS A 372 -13.88 -21.34 -0.68
CA LYS A 372 -14.76 -21.84 -1.74
C LYS A 372 -14.09 -22.86 -2.65
N ASP A 373 -12.79 -22.71 -2.89
CA ASP A 373 -12.10 -23.43 -3.98
C ASP A 373 -11.49 -24.79 -3.56
N ASN A 374 -11.29 -25.06 -2.27
CA ASN A 374 -10.62 -26.27 -1.79
C ASN A 374 -11.55 -27.41 -1.35
N GLY A 375 -12.86 -27.32 -1.53
CA GLY A 375 -13.82 -28.40 -1.18
C GLY A 375 -13.86 -28.79 0.29
N PHE A 376 -12.96 -28.30 1.12
CA PHE A 376 -12.95 -28.48 2.57
C PHE A 376 -13.72 -27.36 3.23
N LYS A 377 -14.95 -27.63 3.61
CA LYS A 377 -15.70 -26.81 4.58
C LYS A 377 -15.00 -26.93 5.93
N HIS A 378 -13.92 -26.19 6.14
CA HIS A 378 -13.34 -26.05 7.47
C HIS A 378 -14.35 -25.28 8.32
N GLY A 379 -15.00 -25.94 9.26
CA GLY A 379 -15.79 -25.29 10.29
C GLY A 379 -14.90 -24.31 11.10
N ALA A 380 -15.49 -23.56 12.00
CA ALA A 380 -14.77 -22.60 12.86
C ALA A 380 -13.51 -23.19 13.52
N LEU A 381 -13.52 -24.51 13.82
CA LEU A 381 -12.38 -25.23 14.37
C LEU A 381 -11.20 -25.30 13.39
N GLY A 382 -11.45 -25.69 12.14
CA GLY A 382 -10.40 -25.79 11.12
C GLY A 382 -9.76 -24.44 10.81
N HIS A 383 -10.55 -23.38 10.74
CA HIS A 383 -10.05 -22.01 10.59
C HIS A 383 -9.14 -21.59 11.76
N ASN A 384 -9.51 -21.90 12.99
CA ASN A 384 -8.69 -21.59 14.16
C ASN A 384 -7.38 -22.39 14.18
N LEU A 385 -7.40 -23.67 13.77
CA LEU A 385 -6.19 -24.50 13.68
C LEU A 385 -5.20 -23.96 12.64
N LEU A 386 -5.67 -23.55 11.49
CA LEU A 386 -4.83 -22.92 10.45
C LEU A 386 -4.18 -21.61 10.94
N ARG A 387 -4.93 -20.80 11.70
CA ARG A 387 -4.37 -19.59 12.32
C ARG A 387 -3.31 -19.92 13.36
N LEU A 388 -3.54 -20.88 14.23
CA LEU A 388 -2.54 -21.34 15.19
C LEU A 388 -1.27 -21.89 14.53
N TYR A 389 -1.42 -22.64 13.42
CA TYR A 389 -0.28 -23.10 12.63
C TYR A 389 0.54 -21.92 12.09
N ARG A 390 -0.13 -20.91 11.54
CA ARG A 390 0.52 -19.69 11.08
C ARG A 390 1.27 -18.98 12.20
N ASP A 391 0.62 -18.79 13.35
CA ASP A 391 1.22 -18.13 14.51
C ASP A 391 2.45 -18.89 14.99
N ALA A 392 2.39 -20.24 15.04
CA ALA A 392 3.52 -21.09 15.35
C ALA A 392 4.69 -20.92 14.35
N ARG A 393 4.40 -20.80 13.05
CA ARG A 393 5.41 -20.53 12.02
C ARG A 393 6.07 -19.14 12.20
N LEU A 394 5.28 -18.13 12.57
CA LEU A 394 5.75 -16.76 12.78
C LEU A 394 6.42 -16.55 14.14
N LEU A 395 6.24 -17.47 15.09
CA LEU A 395 6.74 -17.34 16.46
C LEU A 395 8.25 -17.10 16.52
N ARG A 396 9.03 -17.80 15.67
CA ARG A 396 10.50 -17.62 15.59
C ARG A 396 10.92 -16.22 15.16
N TYR A 397 10.08 -15.54 14.36
CA TYR A 397 10.41 -14.28 13.69
C TYR A 397 9.79 -13.08 14.37
N TYR A 398 8.56 -13.24 14.88
CA TYR A 398 7.74 -12.19 15.49
C TYR A 398 7.05 -12.68 16.76
N PRO A 399 7.82 -13.08 17.81
CA PRO A 399 7.26 -13.76 18.99
C PRO A 399 6.21 -12.93 19.72
N ALA A 400 6.40 -11.62 19.81
CA ALA A 400 5.47 -10.76 20.54
C ALA A 400 4.05 -10.77 19.97
N GLU A 401 3.91 -10.68 18.65
CA GLU A 401 2.59 -10.69 17.99
C GLU A 401 2.03 -12.10 17.91
N ALA A 402 2.85 -13.08 17.51
CA ALA A 402 2.42 -14.47 17.36
C ALA A 402 1.92 -15.11 18.67
N LEU A 403 2.50 -14.75 19.82
CA LEU A 403 2.03 -15.20 21.12
C LEU A 403 0.79 -14.44 21.61
N SER A 404 0.65 -13.19 21.21
CA SER A 404 -0.47 -12.33 21.64
C SER A 404 -1.73 -12.53 20.81
N GLU A 405 -1.61 -12.96 19.55
CA GLU A 405 -2.73 -13.07 18.61
C GLU A 405 -3.81 -14.06 19.10
N PRO A 406 -3.50 -15.27 19.60
CA PRO A 406 -4.52 -16.18 20.14
C PRO A 406 -5.27 -15.60 21.36
N LEU A 407 -4.56 -14.88 22.23
CA LEU A 407 -5.16 -14.23 23.41
C LEU A 407 -6.06 -13.07 22.98
N PHE A 408 -5.61 -12.27 22.03
CA PHE A 408 -6.40 -11.19 21.44
C PHE A 408 -7.69 -11.70 20.81
N ARG A 409 -7.66 -12.83 20.08
CA ARG A 409 -8.86 -13.44 19.49
C ARG A 409 -9.90 -13.83 20.53
N ILE A 410 -9.47 -14.44 21.63
CA ILE A 410 -10.36 -14.79 22.73
C ILE A 410 -11.00 -13.51 23.30
N TRP A 411 -10.19 -12.50 23.61
CA TRP A 411 -10.68 -11.21 24.11
C TRP A 411 -11.64 -10.55 23.11
N HIS A 412 -11.30 -10.53 21.81
CA HIS A 412 -12.12 -9.93 20.76
C HIS A 412 -13.45 -10.68 20.56
N LEU A 413 -13.48 -12.00 20.76
CA LEU A 413 -14.73 -12.76 20.76
C LEU A 413 -15.68 -12.26 21.86
N PHE A 414 -15.18 -12.12 23.09
CA PHE A 414 -15.99 -11.58 24.20
C PHE A 414 -16.42 -10.12 23.94
N TRP A 415 -15.53 -9.32 23.38
CA TRP A 415 -15.86 -7.95 22.99
C TRP A 415 -17.00 -7.91 21.96
N ARG A 416 -16.96 -8.74 20.91
CA ARG A 416 -18.04 -8.87 19.92
C ARG A 416 -19.36 -9.32 20.55
N MET A 417 -19.32 -10.28 21.47
CA MET A 417 -20.53 -10.76 22.15
C MET A 417 -21.20 -9.66 22.98
N ARG A 418 -20.42 -8.77 23.59
CA ARG A 418 -20.96 -7.61 24.34
C ARG A 418 -21.50 -6.50 23.45
N ASN A 419 -20.89 -6.28 22.29
CA ASN A 419 -21.23 -5.14 21.41
C ASN A 419 -22.16 -5.51 20.25
N LYS A 420 -22.48 -6.80 20.02
CA LYS A 420 -23.51 -7.23 19.06
C LYS A 420 -24.96 -7.12 19.61
N LYS A 421 -25.15 -6.56 20.80
CA LYS A 421 -26.47 -6.35 21.43
C LYS A 421 -26.98 -4.91 21.29
N CYS A 422 -26.37 -4.11 20.40
CA CYS A 422 -26.88 -2.78 20.06
C CYS A 422 -27.23 -2.73 18.60
#